data_618aff0421d5f736bb3ffe313add182d
#
_entry.id   618aff0421d5f736bb3ffe313add182d
#
_cell.length_a   1.000
_cell.length_b   1.000
_cell.length_c   1.000
_cell.angle_alpha   90.00
_cell.angle_beta   90.00
_cell.angle_gamma   90.00
#
_symmetry.space_group_name_H-M   'P 1'
#
loop_
_entity.id
_entity.type
_entity.pdbx_description
1 polymer ?
#
loop_
_entity_poly.entity_id
_entity_poly.type
_entity_poly.pdbx_seq_one_letter_code
_entity_poly.pdbx_strand_id
1 'polypeptide(L)'
;PLLQSSAASDVYKRQNYDVDKLPIIMVSSFDDVESISKCLQLGANEYLPKPLNSTILIAKVAATLERKALREREKQLLNELHHQAVTDEMTGVPNRRYVFEALERSFKEIEQNKKEHFSIVIFDIDHFKNVNDTFGHSAGDEIIKKVSYVASEQITSPNIFGRIGGEEFLAIIYNSSETYISEICEKIRILIEKEITSVDQNDISVTVSGGASITNESLNISDLVNKADERLYLAKKNGRNRFYLNDG
;
A
#
# COMPACT_ATOMS: atom_id res chain seq x y z
N PRO A 1 46.11 9.19 -18.17
CA PRO A 1 46.10 9.53 -16.75
C PRO A 1 45.22 10.73 -16.38
N LEU A 2 44.94 11.66 -17.31
CA LEU A 2 44.17 12.89 -17.03
C LEU A 2 42.63 12.75 -17.08
N LEU A 3 42.12 11.61 -17.52
CA LEU A 3 40.71 11.25 -17.43
C LEU A 3 40.24 10.93 -16.00
N GLN A 4 41.18 10.79 -15.05
CA GLN A 4 40.88 10.28 -13.73
C GLN A 4 40.18 11.26 -12.78
N SER A 5 40.31 12.58 -12.94
CA SER A 5 39.74 13.52 -11.95
C SER A 5 38.31 13.93 -12.23
N SER A 6 37.91 14.15 -13.51
CA SER A 6 36.52 14.51 -13.84
C SER A 6 35.62 13.27 -13.90
N ALA A 7 36.05 12.18 -14.50
CA ALA A 7 35.31 10.94 -14.56
C ALA A 7 35.10 10.31 -13.15
N ALA A 8 36.09 10.42 -12.26
CA ALA A 8 35.92 9.96 -10.88
C ALA A 8 34.91 10.78 -10.09
N SER A 9 34.84 12.10 -10.30
CA SER A 9 33.82 12.94 -9.68
C SER A 9 32.39 12.59 -10.17
N ASP A 10 32.23 12.24 -11.43
CA ASP A 10 30.94 11.96 -12.04
C ASP A 10 30.45 10.53 -11.71
N VAL A 11 31.36 9.57 -11.66
CA VAL A 11 31.08 8.22 -11.12
C VAL A 11 30.69 8.29 -9.64
N TYR A 12 31.34 9.13 -8.83
CA TYR A 12 30.98 9.34 -7.43
C TYR A 12 29.57 9.93 -7.28
N LYS A 13 29.19 10.90 -8.10
CA LYS A 13 27.83 11.46 -8.09
C LYS A 13 26.78 10.43 -8.50
N ARG A 14 27.09 9.55 -9.45
CA ARG A 14 26.19 8.46 -9.87
C ARG A 14 26.01 7.37 -8.82
N GLN A 15 26.94 7.16 -7.93
CA GLN A 15 26.78 6.22 -6.80
C GLN A 15 25.67 6.67 -5.83
N ASN A 16 25.42 7.99 -5.73
CA ASN A 16 24.46 8.55 -4.79
C ASN A 16 23.16 9.06 -5.46
N TYR A 17 23.16 9.25 -6.78
CA TYR A 17 22.01 9.78 -7.51
C TYR A 17 21.73 8.99 -8.77
N ASP A 18 20.50 8.57 -8.92
CA ASP A 18 19.97 7.94 -10.14
C ASP A 18 20.09 8.89 -11.34
N VAL A 19 20.23 8.31 -12.54
CA VAL A 19 20.29 9.03 -13.83
C VAL A 19 19.13 10.01 -14.00
N ASP A 20 17.98 9.63 -13.48
CA ASP A 20 16.75 10.41 -13.59
C ASP A 20 16.67 11.56 -12.56
N LYS A 21 17.32 11.42 -11.41
CA LYS A 21 17.28 12.45 -10.35
C LYS A 21 18.25 13.60 -10.62
N LEU A 22 19.44 13.28 -11.15
CA LEU A 22 20.48 14.28 -11.43
C LEU A 22 20.99 14.12 -12.86
N PRO A 23 20.44 14.86 -13.83
CA PRO A 23 21.00 14.89 -15.17
C PRO A 23 22.43 15.46 -15.18
N ILE A 24 23.34 14.81 -15.91
CA ILE A 24 24.74 15.21 -16.05
C ILE A 24 25.04 15.49 -17.52
N ILE A 25 25.53 16.68 -17.80
CA ILE A 25 26.06 17.09 -19.12
C ILE A 25 27.57 17.18 -19.00
N MET A 26 28.27 16.33 -19.75
CA MET A 26 29.74 16.35 -19.80
C MET A 26 30.22 17.40 -20.76
N VAL A 27 31.23 18.18 -20.35
CA VAL A 27 31.90 19.18 -21.20
C VAL A 27 33.37 18.86 -21.26
N SER A 28 33.87 18.53 -22.44
CA SER A 28 35.29 18.11 -22.60
C SER A 28 35.88 18.63 -23.90
N SER A 29 37.22 18.67 -23.96
CA SER A 29 37.98 18.98 -25.18
C SER A 29 38.24 17.72 -26.03
N PHE A 30 37.89 16.52 -25.52
CA PHE A 30 38.01 15.29 -26.29
C PHE A 30 36.80 15.17 -27.21
N ASP A 31 37.02 14.98 -28.50
CA ASP A 31 36.02 14.88 -29.55
C ASP A 31 36.02 13.49 -30.24
N ASP A 32 36.87 12.57 -29.77
CA ASP A 32 36.90 11.21 -30.29
C ASP A 32 35.70 10.39 -29.83
N VAL A 33 35.23 9.51 -30.72
CA VAL A 33 34.01 8.69 -30.50
C VAL A 33 34.14 7.77 -29.30
N GLU A 34 35.33 7.29 -29.00
CA GLU A 34 35.56 6.37 -27.89
C GLU A 34 35.40 7.07 -26.54
N SER A 35 35.94 8.27 -26.36
CA SER A 35 35.79 9.09 -25.18
C SER A 35 34.33 9.52 -24.95
N ILE A 36 33.61 9.92 -26.01
CA ILE A 36 32.20 10.26 -25.95
C ILE A 36 31.37 9.04 -25.50
N SER A 37 31.57 7.89 -26.16
CA SER A 37 30.85 6.65 -25.82
C SER A 37 31.08 6.26 -24.38
N LYS A 38 32.31 6.33 -23.88
CA LYS A 38 32.65 6.02 -22.49
C LYS A 38 31.97 6.93 -21.50
N CYS A 39 31.89 8.25 -21.79
CA CYS A 39 31.18 9.21 -20.95
C CYS A 39 29.67 8.88 -20.83
N LEU A 40 29.03 8.53 -21.94
CA LEU A 40 27.62 8.17 -21.98
C LEU A 40 27.38 6.83 -21.24
N GLN A 41 28.26 5.83 -21.41
CA GLN A 41 28.20 4.55 -20.71
C GLN A 41 28.38 4.71 -19.18
N LEU A 42 29.16 5.69 -18.74
CA LEU A 42 29.35 6.05 -17.33
C LEU A 42 28.14 6.79 -16.75
N GLY A 43 27.10 7.03 -17.55
CA GLY A 43 25.83 7.60 -17.10
C GLY A 43 25.68 9.10 -17.30
N ALA A 44 26.50 9.73 -18.13
CA ALA A 44 26.22 11.08 -18.60
C ALA A 44 24.96 11.09 -19.48
N ASN A 45 24.09 12.08 -19.33
CA ASN A 45 22.89 12.23 -20.13
C ASN A 45 23.19 12.86 -21.48
N GLU A 46 24.20 13.73 -21.55
CA GLU A 46 24.63 14.46 -22.74
C GLU A 46 26.14 14.74 -22.70
N TYR A 47 26.69 14.99 -23.88
CA TYR A 47 28.07 15.41 -24.08
C TYR A 47 28.13 16.72 -24.91
N LEU A 48 29.07 17.62 -24.56
CA LEU A 48 29.34 18.87 -25.29
C LEU A 48 30.86 19.04 -25.46
N PRO A 49 31.34 19.21 -26.72
CA PRO A 49 32.74 19.51 -26.95
C PRO A 49 33.07 20.98 -26.63
N LYS A 50 34.31 21.24 -26.25
CA LYS A 50 34.89 22.59 -26.20
C LYS A 50 35.44 22.98 -27.59
N PRO A 51 35.34 24.26 -28.01
CA PRO A 51 34.79 25.41 -27.29
C PRO A 51 33.26 25.36 -27.23
N LEU A 52 32.69 25.82 -26.12
CA LEU A 52 31.25 25.77 -25.87
C LEU A 52 30.51 26.75 -26.77
N ASN A 53 29.53 26.25 -27.49
CA ASN A 53 28.53 27.07 -28.16
C ASN A 53 27.34 27.27 -27.21
N SER A 54 27.08 28.52 -26.83
CA SER A 54 26.03 28.89 -25.89
C SER A 54 24.64 28.44 -26.33
N THR A 55 24.34 28.56 -27.63
CA THR A 55 23.04 28.15 -28.18
C THR A 55 22.84 26.65 -28.06
N ILE A 56 23.86 25.84 -28.38
CA ILE A 56 23.80 24.38 -28.27
C ILE A 56 23.72 23.96 -26.78
N LEU A 57 24.48 24.61 -25.91
CA LEU A 57 24.45 24.35 -24.49
C LEU A 57 23.03 24.56 -23.92
N ILE A 58 22.44 25.73 -24.19
CA ILE A 58 21.09 26.08 -23.74
C ILE A 58 20.07 25.07 -24.26
N ALA A 59 20.12 24.72 -25.56
CA ALA A 59 19.21 23.77 -26.17
C ALA A 59 19.34 22.36 -25.52
N LYS A 60 20.55 21.88 -25.25
CA LYS A 60 20.78 20.58 -24.61
C LYS A 60 20.38 20.57 -23.13
N VAL A 61 20.64 21.65 -22.41
CA VAL A 61 20.15 21.81 -21.02
C VAL A 61 18.62 21.78 -21.00
N ALA A 62 17.98 22.57 -21.85
CA ALA A 62 16.51 22.62 -21.96
C ALA A 62 15.93 21.23 -22.26
N ALA A 63 16.43 20.52 -23.26
CA ALA A 63 16.00 19.17 -23.63
C ALA A 63 16.19 18.15 -22.51
N THR A 64 17.30 18.27 -21.78
CA THR A 64 17.60 17.37 -20.67
C THR A 64 16.66 17.61 -19.48
N LEU A 65 16.36 18.87 -19.17
CA LEU A 65 15.40 19.23 -18.11
C LEU A 65 13.96 18.85 -18.49
N GLU A 66 13.57 19.05 -19.73
CA GLU A 66 12.26 18.62 -20.24
C GLU A 66 12.09 17.09 -20.13
N ARG A 67 13.10 16.33 -20.55
CA ARG A 67 13.10 14.86 -20.43
C ARG A 67 12.97 14.41 -18.96
N LYS A 68 13.66 15.08 -18.05
CA LYS A 68 13.52 14.85 -16.61
C LYS A 68 12.10 15.12 -16.13
N ALA A 69 11.53 16.26 -16.48
CA ALA A 69 10.17 16.64 -16.08
C ALA A 69 9.12 15.64 -16.60
N LEU A 70 9.26 15.18 -17.87
CA LEU A 70 8.37 14.17 -18.45
C LEU A 70 8.45 12.83 -17.70
N ARG A 71 9.65 12.36 -17.36
CA ARG A 71 9.83 11.12 -16.58
C ARG A 71 9.28 11.22 -15.15
N GLU A 72 9.47 12.35 -14.49
CA GLU A 72 8.89 12.60 -13.18
C GLU A 72 7.36 12.59 -13.25
N ARG A 73 6.79 13.19 -14.30
CA ARG A 73 5.34 13.19 -14.53
C ARG A 73 4.81 11.80 -14.82
N GLU A 74 5.49 11.02 -15.68
CA GLU A 74 5.15 9.63 -15.97
C GLU A 74 5.14 8.79 -14.68
N LYS A 75 6.18 8.92 -13.86
CA LYS A 75 6.27 8.20 -12.58
C LYS A 75 5.14 8.58 -11.62
N GLN A 76 4.78 9.86 -11.55
CA GLN A 76 3.65 10.32 -10.75
C GLN A 76 2.33 9.69 -11.22
N LEU A 77 2.07 9.73 -12.54
CA LEU A 77 0.86 9.13 -13.12
C LEU A 77 0.79 7.63 -12.89
N LEU A 78 1.91 6.92 -13.04
CA LEU A 78 1.96 5.48 -12.74
C LEU A 78 1.67 5.18 -11.27
N ASN A 79 2.21 6.00 -10.34
CA ASN A 79 1.93 5.86 -8.92
C ASN A 79 0.45 6.17 -8.60
N GLU A 80 -0.13 7.21 -9.19
CA GLU A 80 -1.54 7.56 -9.05
C GLU A 80 -2.44 6.42 -9.56
N LEU A 81 -2.15 5.90 -10.78
CA LEU A 81 -2.88 4.76 -11.35
C LEU A 81 -2.76 3.51 -10.49
N HIS A 82 -1.56 3.23 -9.97
CA HIS A 82 -1.36 2.10 -9.06
C HIS A 82 -2.17 2.31 -7.77
N HIS A 83 -2.12 3.49 -7.18
CA HIS A 83 -2.88 3.80 -5.97
C HIS A 83 -4.39 3.61 -6.19
N GLN A 84 -4.96 4.17 -7.24
CA GLN A 84 -6.38 3.98 -7.61
C GLN A 84 -6.72 2.51 -7.86
N ALA A 85 -5.78 1.74 -8.42
CA ALA A 85 -5.99 0.33 -8.70
C ALA A 85 -6.06 -0.55 -7.46
N VAL A 86 -5.40 -0.16 -6.34
CA VAL A 86 -5.22 -1.02 -5.17
C VAL A 86 -5.87 -0.51 -3.89
N THR A 87 -6.34 0.75 -3.84
CA THR A 87 -6.97 1.33 -2.65
C THR A 87 -8.47 1.55 -2.84
N ASP A 88 -9.19 1.59 -1.73
CA ASP A 88 -10.58 2.05 -1.66
C ASP A 88 -10.59 3.57 -1.54
N GLU A 89 -11.29 4.25 -2.45
CA GLU A 89 -11.29 5.72 -2.56
C GLU A 89 -11.83 6.42 -1.31
N MET A 90 -12.77 5.78 -0.60
CA MET A 90 -13.38 6.37 0.58
C MET A 90 -12.47 6.30 1.81
N THR A 91 -11.81 5.17 1.99
CA THR A 91 -11.08 4.86 3.23
C THR A 91 -9.56 4.95 3.10
N GLY A 92 -9.03 4.89 1.86
CA GLY A 92 -7.59 4.89 1.60
C GLY A 92 -6.87 3.58 1.92
N VAL A 93 -7.55 2.59 2.52
CA VAL A 93 -6.98 1.26 2.73
C VAL A 93 -7.07 0.41 1.45
N PRO A 94 -6.34 -0.70 1.34
CA PRO A 94 -6.47 -1.66 0.25
C PRO A 94 -7.93 -2.00 -0.08
N ASN A 95 -8.25 -2.02 -1.39
CA ASN A 95 -9.57 -2.38 -1.87
C ASN A 95 -9.76 -3.90 -1.95
N ARG A 96 -11.00 -4.35 -2.16
CA ARG A 96 -11.38 -5.75 -2.27
C ARG A 96 -10.46 -6.54 -3.21
N ARG A 97 -10.20 -5.99 -4.41
CA ARG A 97 -9.37 -6.67 -5.42
C ARG A 97 -7.96 -6.95 -4.89
N TYR A 98 -7.31 -5.94 -4.36
CA TYR A 98 -5.95 -6.06 -3.83
C TYR A 98 -5.87 -7.07 -2.68
N VAL A 99 -6.84 -7.03 -1.74
CA VAL A 99 -6.89 -7.96 -0.60
C VAL A 99 -7.00 -9.41 -1.07
N PHE A 100 -7.90 -9.71 -2.01
CA PHE A 100 -8.07 -11.07 -2.53
C PHE A 100 -6.89 -11.55 -3.38
N GLU A 101 -6.29 -10.68 -4.20
CA GLU A 101 -5.04 -10.99 -4.91
C GLU A 101 -3.87 -11.27 -3.93
N ALA A 102 -3.80 -10.52 -2.83
CA ALA A 102 -2.81 -10.76 -1.79
C ALA A 102 -3.05 -12.10 -1.06
N LEU A 103 -4.31 -12.42 -0.78
CA LEU A 103 -4.72 -13.69 -0.18
C LEU A 103 -4.31 -14.88 -1.08
N GLU A 104 -4.58 -14.80 -2.38
CA GLU A 104 -4.17 -15.82 -3.34
C GLU A 104 -2.65 -16.00 -3.41
N ARG A 105 -1.90 -14.89 -3.43
CA ARG A 105 -0.43 -14.95 -3.40
C ARG A 105 0.09 -15.60 -2.14
N SER A 106 -0.44 -15.22 -0.98
CA SER A 106 -0.03 -15.77 0.31
C SER A 106 -0.33 -17.26 0.42
N PHE A 107 -1.46 -17.72 -0.09
CA PHE A 107 -1.83 -19.14 -0.09
C PHE A 107 -0.88 -19.95 -0.98
N LYS A 108 -0.56 -19.45 -2.19
CA LYS A 108 0.42 -20.08 -3.09
C LYS A 108 1.83 -20.15 -2.49
N GLU A 109 2.22 -19.16 -1.70
CA GLU A 109 3.53 -19.14 -1.01
C GLU A 109 3.62 -20.22 0.09
N ILE A 110 2.51 -20.51 0.79
CA ILE A 110 2.42 -21.66 1.72
C ILE A 110 2.53 -22.97 0.97
N GLU A 111 1.77 -23.18 -0.11
CA GLU A 111 1.82 -24.40 -0.93
C GLU A 111 3.23 -24.70 -1.47
N GLN A 112 4.03 -23.66 -1.68
CA GLN A 112 5.42 -23.78 -2.12
C GLN A 112 6.42 -23.88 -0.96
N ASN A 113 5.98 -24.03 0.29
CA ASN A 113 6.80 -24.03 1.51
C ASN A 113 7.71 -22.80 1.66
N LYS A 114 7.30 -21.66 1.11
CA LYS A 114 8.04 -20.39 1.17
C LYS A 114 7.65 -19.53 2.35
N LYS A 115 6.46 -19.75 2.89
CA LYS A 115 5.95 -19.06 4.08
C LYS A 115 5.31 -20.06 5.04
N GLU A 116 5.27 -19.67 6.29
CA GLU A 116 4.48 -20.31 7.32
C GLU A 116 3.00 -19.92 7.15
N HIS A 117 2.13 -20.46 8.00
CA HIS A 117 0.70 -20.16 8.02
C HIS A 117 0.40 -18.67 8.19
N PHE A 118 -0.75 -18.25 7.74
CA PHE A 118 -1.36 -16.96 8.06
C PHE A 118 -2.80 -17.15 8.50
N SER A 119 -3.37 -16.11 9.07
CA SER A 119 -4.78 -16.05 9.45
C SER A 119 -5.47 -14.93 8.71
N ILE A 120 -6.78 -15.07 8.51
CA ILE A 120 -7.62 -13.97 8.08
C ILE A 120 -8.61 -13.61 9.19
N VAL A 121 -8.97 -12.33 9.21
CA VAL A 121 -10.01 -11.80 10.08
C VAL A 121 -10.97 -11.02 9.20
N ILE A 122 -12.24 -11.41 9.18
CA ILE A 122 -13.31 -10.67 8.52
C ILE A 122 -14.16 -10.03 9.61
N PHE A 123 -14.46 -8.74 9.48
CA PHE A 123 -15.34 -8.05 10.41
C PHE A 123 -16.20 -7.01 9.73
N ASP A 124 -17.27 -6.62 10.39
CA ASP A 124 -18.33 -5.78 9.86
C ASP A 124 -18.83 -4.84 10.96
N ILE A 125 -19.29 -3.66 10.58
CA ILE A 125 -19.82 -2.65 11.49
C ILE A 125 -21.23 -3.04 11.93
N ASP A 126 -21.41 -3.23 13.22
CA ASP A 126 -22.69 -3.62 13.79
C ASP A 126 -23.76 -2.55 13.58
N HIS A 127 -24.93 -2.99 13.13
CA HIS A 127 -26.09 -2.12 12.92
C HIS A 127 -25.86 -0.93 11.95
N PHE A 128 -24.93 -1.06 11.02
CA PHE A 128 -24.56 0.02 10.09
C PHE A 128 -25.77 0.56 9.31
N LYS A 129 -26.69 -0.30 8.90
CA LYS A 129 -27.94 0.15 8.27
C LYS A 129 -28.71 1.13 9.15
N ASN A 130 -28.78 0.89 10.46
CA ASN A 130 -29.48 1.79 11.38
C ASN A 130 -28.78 3.16 11.47
N VAL A 131 -27.45 3.20 11.36
CA VAL A 131 -26.72 4.48 11.28
C VAL A 131 -27.15 5.26 10.05
N ASN A 132 -27.15 4.62 8.87
CA ASN A 132 -27.58 5.25 7.62
C ASN A 132 -29.06 5.71 7.67
N ASP A 133 -29.93 4.85 8.19
CA ASP A 133 -31.38 5.15 8.25
C ASP A 133 -31.67 6.30 9.25
N THR A 134 -30.85 6.48 10.28
CA THR A 134 -31.06 7.48 11.33
C THR A 134 -30.34 8.81 11.04
N PHE A 135 -29.08 8.74 10.57
CA PHE A 135 -28.19 9.91 10.45
C PHE A 135 -27.83 10.23 9.00
N GLY A 136 -28.28 9.42 8.03
CA GLY A 136 -28.00 9.59 6.60
C GLY A 136 -26.68 8.94 6.16
N HIS A 137 -26.55 8.76 4.84
CA HIS A 137 -25.37 8.11 4.24
C HIS A 137 -24.06 8.84 4.50
N SER A 138 -24.07 10.17 4.57
CA SER A 138 -22.85 10.94 4.88
C SER A 138 -22.30 10.59 6.26
N ALA A 139 -23.16 10.36 7.25
CA ALA A 139 -22.75 9.91 8.57
C ALA A 139 -22.17 8.49 8.53
N GLY A 140 -22.81 7.59 7.77
CA GLY A 140 -22.28 6.26 7.52
C GLY A 140 -20.89 6.26 6.89
N ASP A 141 -20.68 7.11 5.90
CA ASP A 141 -19.36 7.26 5.25
C ASP A 141 -18.27 7.69 6.25
N GLU A 142 -18.57 8.64 7.15
CA GLU A 142 -17.62 9.07 8.20
C GLU A 142 -17.35 7.94 9.21
N ILE A 143 -18.36 7.14 9.56
CA ILE A 143 -18.19 5.95 10.41
C ILE A 143 -17.28 4.92 9.73
N ILE A 144 -17.50 4.61 8.44
CA ILE A 144 -16.64 3.69 7.69
C ILE A 144 -15.18 4.19 7.67
N LYS A 145 -14.96 5.46 7.38
CA LYS A 145 -13.61 6.07 7.39
C LYS A 145 -12.96 5.92 8.76
N LYS A 146 -13.71 6.21 9.82
CA LYS A 146 -13.20 6.16 11.19
C LYS A 146 -12.85 4.75 11.63
N VAL A 147 -13.73 3.79 11.40
CA VAL A 147 -13.50 2.36 11.68
C VAL A 147 -12.29 1.85 10.89
N SER A 148 -12.21 2.20 9.61
CA SER A 148 -11.07 1.86 8.75
C SER A 148 -9.75 2.42 9.29
N TYR A 149 -9.74 3.69 9.69
CA TYR A 149 -8.56 4.34 10.27
C TYR A 149 -8.11 3.64 11.57
N VAL A 150 -9.03 3.44 12.52
CA VAL A 150 -8.72 2.77 13.80
C VAL A 150 -8.15 1.38 13.59
N ALA A 151 -8.74 0.59 12.70
CA ALA A 151 -8.27 -0.76 12.41
C ALA A 151 -6.89 -0.75 11.69
N SER A 152 -6.68 0.13 10.73
CA SER A 152 -5.42 0.23 9.99
C SER A 152 -4.22 0.59 10.87
N GLU A 153 -4.42 1.39 11.91
CA GLU A 153 -3.39 1.72 12.91
C GLU A 153 -2.96 0.49 13.75
N GLN A 154 -3.81 -0.53 13.84
CA GLN A 154 -3.51 -1.76 14.59
C GLN A 154 -2.94 -2.87 13.69
N ILE A 155 -3.32 -2.89 12.41
CA ILE A 155 -2.91 -3.92 11.44
C ILE A 155 -1.86 -3.32 10.50
N THR A 156 -0.62 -3.30 10.94
CA THR A 156 0.50 -2.70 10.20
C THR A 156 1.31 -3.73 9.41
N SER A 157 2.11 -3.27 8.44
CA SER A 157 3.02 -4.12 7.66
C SER A 157 3.85 -5.05 8.57
N PRO A 158 4.04 -6.32 8.21
CA PRO A 158 3.76 -6.93 6.90
C PRO A 158 2.32 -7.41 6.70
N ASN A 159 1.43 -7.22 7.68
CA ASN A 159 0.02 -7.60 7.58
C ASN A 159 -0.70 -6.72 6.56
N ILE A 160 -1.81 -7.21 6.03
CA ILE A 160 -2.63 -6.51 5.03
C ILE A 160 -4.02 -6.30 5.63
N PHE A 161 -4.53 -5.10 5.51
CA PHE A 161 -5.88 -4.75 5.93
C PHE A 161 -6.56 -3.98 4.80
N GLY A 162 -7.82 -4.30 4.49
CA GLY A 162 -8.57 -3.61 3.46
C GLY A 162 -10.08 -3.76 3.57
N ARG A 163 -10.78 -2.94 2.80
CA ARG A 163 -12.24 -2.94 2.71
C ARG A 163 -12.68 -3.88 1.59
N ILE A 164 -13.58 -4.81 1.90
CA ILE A 164 -14.05 -5.83 0.96
C ILE A 164 -15.51 -5.68 0.55
N GLY A 165 -16.27 -4.87 1.25
CA GLY A 165 -17.69 -4.62 1.01
C GLY A 165 -18.12 -3.26 1.54
N GLY A 166 -19.41 -2.99 1.61
CA GLY A 166 -19.99 -1.75 2.12
C GLY A 166 -19.44 -1.36 3.49
N GLU A 167 -19.73 -2.16 4.51
CA GLU A 167 -19.26 -2.02 5.88
C GLU A 167 -18.32 -3.15 6.33
N GLU A 168 -17.82 -3.96 5.37
CA GLU A 168 -17.03 -5.17 5.63
C GLU A 168 -15.54 -4.95 5.36
N PHE A 169 -14.70 -5.47 6.23
CA PHE A 169 -13.25 -5.41 6.18
C PHE A 169 -12.62 -6.80 6.32
N LEU A 170 -11.44 -6.97 5.71
CA LEU A 170 -10.63 -8.18 5.83
C LEU A 170 -9.19 -7.83 6.18
N ALA A 171 -8.63 -8.55 7.15
CA ALA A 171 -7.21 -8.53 7.48
C ALA A 171 -6.56 -9.87 7.15
N ILE A 172 -5.31 -9.83 6.64
CA ILE A 172 -4.42 -10.98 6.49
C ILE A 172 -3.28 -10.78 7.49
N ILE A 173 -3.13 -11.70 8.45
CA ILE A 173 -2.16 -11.60 9.53
C ILE A 173 -1.18 -12.76 9.41
N TYR A 174 0.09 -12.42 9.17
CA TYR A 174 1.16 -13.39 8.90
C TYR A 174 1.83 -13.86 10.19
N ASN A 175 2.24 -15.14 10.21
CA ASN A 175 3.09 -15.76 11.22
C ASN A 175 2.64 -15.47 12.66
N SER A 176 1.33 -15.49 12.91
CA SER A 176 0.74 -15.11 14.18
C SER A 176 0.16 -16.30 14.93
N SER A 177 0.34 -16.30 16.25
CA SER A 177 -0.35 -17.24 17.12
C SER A 177 -1.83 -16.86 17.27
N GLU A 178 -2.68 -17.81 17.63
CA GLU A 178 -4.09 -17.58 17.94
C GLU A 178 -4.26 -16.51 19.03
N THR A 179 -3.39 -16.53 20.04
CA THR A 179 -3.36 -15.52 21.10
C THR A 179 -3.14 -14.11 20.54
N TYR A 180 -2.19 -13.93 19.64
CA TYR A 180 -1.93 -12.63 19.01
C TYR A 180 -3.11 -12.14 18.18
N ILE A 181 -3.77 -13.06 17.44
CA ILE A 181 -4.97 -12.72 16.66
C ILE A 181 -6.09 -12.28 17.59
N SER A 182 -6.29 -12.99 18.69
CA SER A 182 -7.29 -12.65 19.72
C SER A 182 -7.03 -11.27 20.32
N GLU A 183 -5.78 -10.98 20.67
CA GLU A 183 -5.38 -9.69 21.26
C GLU A 183 -5.61 -8.53 20.28
N ILE A 184 -5.24 -8.68 19.00
CA ILE A 184 -5.42 -7.62 18.00
C ILE A 184 -6.90 -7.40 17.70
N CYS A 185 -7.70 -8.47 17.57
CA CYS A 185 -9.15 -8.39 17.39
C CYS A 185 -9.83 -7.66 18.56
N GLU A 186 -9.50 -8.03 19.78
CA GLU A 186 -10.07 -7.41 20.98
C GLU A 186 -9.63 -5.94 21.13
N LYS A 187 -8.40 -5.63 20.77
CA LYS A 187 -7.90 -4.26 20.76
C LYS A 187 -8.67 -3.40 19.76
N ILE A 188 -8.87 -3.88 18.54
CA ILE A 188 -9.65 -3.20 17.50
C ILE A 188 -11.09 -2.99 18.00
N ARG A 189 -11.73 -4.03 18.53
CA ARG A 189 -13.09 -3.97 19.05
C ARG A 189 -13.24 -2.88 20.12
N ILE A 190 -12.36 -2.87 21.13
CA ILE A 190 -12.39 -1.92 22.23
C ILE A 190 -12.13 -0.49 21.74
N LEU A 191 -11.20 -0.30 20.82
CA LEU A 191 -10.88 1.02 20.29
C LEU A 191 -12.05 1.60 19.48
N ILE A 192 -12.69 0.77 18.65
CA ILE A 192 -13.87 1.19 17.86
C ILE A 192 -15.05 1.49 18.79
N GLU A 193 -15.35 0.63 19.77
CA GLU A 193 -16.44 0.83 20.74
C GLU A 193 -16.30 2.15 21.52
N LYS A 194 -15.05 2.56 21.83
CA LYS A 194 -14.77 3.81 22.56
C LYS A 194 -14.71 5.04 21.66
N GLU A 195 -14.62 4.83 20.37
CA GLU A 195 -14.50 5.93 19.41
C GLU A 195 -15.86 6.60 19.21
N ILE A 196 -15.88 7.91 19.33
CA ILE A 196 -17.06 8.71 19.05
C ILE A 196 -16.80 9.50 17.77
N THR A 197 -17.68 9.35 16.79
CA THR A 197 -17.64 10.11 15.54
C THR A 197 -18.72 11.19 15.59
N SER A 198 -18.31 12.44 15.61
CA SER A 198 -19.24 13.57 15.63
C SER A 198 -19.56 13.99 14.20
N VAL A 199 -20.83 13.89 13.81
CA VAL A 199 -21.35 14.30 12.49
C VAL A 199 -22.58 15.15 12.71
N ASP A 200 -22.63 16.35 12.16
CA ASP A 200 -23.77 17.26 12.22
C ASP A 200 -24.36 17.43 13.64
N GLN A 201 -23.51 17.63 14.65
CA GLN A 201 -23.84 17.78 16.08
C GLN A 201 -24.37 16.49 16.74
N ASN A 202 -24.31 15.34 16.07
CA ASN A 202 -24.63 14.05 16.66
C ASN A 202 -23.33 13.28 16.96
N ASP A 203 -23.25 12.74 18.17
CA ASP A 203 -22.16 11.86 18.58
C ASP A 203 -22.61 10.41 18.35
N ILE A 204 -21.96 9.75 17.39
CA ILE A 204 -22.30 8.41 16.97
C ILE A 204 -21.18 7.45 17.40
N SER A 205 -21.55 6.40 18.10
CA SER A 205 -20.65 5.28 18.42
C SER A 205 -21.18 4.00 17.79
N VAL A 206 -20.26 3.15 17.35
CA VAL A 206 -20.56 1.86 16.74
C VAL A 206 -19.72 0.76 17.35
N THR A 207 -20.12 -0.49 17.17
CA THR A 207 -19.32 -1.65 17.49
C THR A 207 -19.03 -2.45 16.23
N VAL A 208 -18.13 -3.42 16.32
CA VAL A 208 -17.80 -4.33 15.24
C VAL A 208 -17.90 -5.77 15.71
N SER A 209 -18.34 -6.63 14.82
CA SER A 209 -18.32 -8.08 15.00
C SER A 209 -17.43 -8.71 13.95
N GLY A 210 -16.73 -9.77 14.29
CA GLY A 210 -15.84 -10.43 13.35
C GLY A 210 -15.66 -11.92 13.59
N GLY A 211 -15.08 -12.57 12.60
CA GLY A 211 -14.63 -13.96 12.64
C GLY A 211 -13.22 -14.09 12.07
N ALA A 212 -12.42 -14.92 12.68
CA ALA A 212 -11.08 -15.23 12.20
C ALA A 212 -10.98 -16.71 11.79
N SER A 213 -10.12 -17.02 10.83
CA SER A 213 -9.75 -18.39 10.47
C SER A 213 -8.27 -18.50 10.14
N ILE A 214 -7.68 -19.67 10.34
CA ILE A 214 -6.25 -19.96 10.19
C ILE A 214 -6.07 -20.93 9.03
N THR A 215 -5.04 -20.76 8.22
CA THR A 215 -4.76 -21.63 7.06
C THR A 215 -4.57 -23.09 7.42
N ASN A 216 -4.12 -23.43 8.64
CA ASN A 216 -4.00 -24.81 9.11
C ASN A 216 -5.34 -25.55 9.23
N GLU A 217 -6.45 -24.82 9.31
CA GLU A 217 -7.79 -25.36 9.42
C GLU A 217 -8.50 -25.49 8.07
N SER A 218 -7.89 -25.05 7.00
CA SER A 218 -8.56 -24.83 5.72
C SER A 218 -7.83 -25.48 4.55
N LEU A 219 -8.59 -26.13 3.67
CA LEU A 219 -8.07 -26.84 2.50
C LEU A 219 -7.76 -25.90 1.32
N ASN A 220 -8.43 -24.76 1.26
CA ASN A 220 -8.30 -23.78 0.20
C ASN A 220 -8.81 -22.41 0.67
N ILE A 221 -8.63 -21.38 -0.18
CA ILE A 221 -9.03 -20.00 0.14
C ILE A 221 -10.52 -19.87 0.39
N SER A 222 -11.36 -20.55 -0.39
CA SER A 222 -12.82 -20.48 -0.20
C SER A 222 -13.24 -21.04 1.15
N ASP A 223 -12.63 -22.15 1.58
CA ASP A 223 -12.87 -22.75 2.89
C ASP A 223 -12.39 -21.80 4.01
N LEU A 224 -11.22 -21.19 3.84
CA LEU A 224 -10.68 -20.20 4.78
C LEU A 224 -11.63 -19.01 4.97
N VAL A 225 -12.12 -18.43 3.87
CA VAL A 225 -13.06 -17.30 3.89
C VAL A 225 -14.39 -17.71 4.49
N ASN A 226 -14.94 -18.86 4.08
CA ASN A 226 -16.23 -19.35 4.60
C ASN A 226 -16.21 -19.55 6.11
N LYS A 227 -15.13 -20.12 6.67
CA LYS A 227 -15.00 -20.28 8.14
C LYS A 227 -14.97 -18.93 8.87
N ALA A 228 -14.26 -17.95 8.32
CA ALA A 228 -14.25 -16.61 8.91
C ALA A 228 -15.65 -15.97 8.86
N ASP A 229 -16.37 -16.12 7.75
CA ASP A 229 -17.75 -15.61 7.59
C ASP A 229 -18.74 -16.31 8.52
N GLU A 230 -18.65 -17.64 8.69
CA GLU A 230 -19.48 -18.39 9.64
C GLU A 230 -19.25 -17.90 11.08
N ARG A 231 -17.99 -17.64 11.47
CA ARG A 231 -17.63 -17.10 12.78
C ARG A 231 -18.12 -15.66 12.96
N LEU A 232 -18.05 -14.82 11.91
CA LEU A 232 -18.65 -13.48 11.90
C LEU A 232 -20.17 -13.58 12.10
N TYR A 233 -20.83 -14.49 11.40
CA TYR A 233 -22.28 -14.71 11.56
C TYR A 233 -22.62 -15.13 13.00
N LEU A 234 -21.83 -16.03 13.60
CA LEU A 234 -22.00 -16.42 15.01
C LEU A 234 -21.82 -15.24 15.96
N ALA A 235 -20.82 -14.39 15.72
CA ALA A 235 -20.60 -13.17 16.51
C ALA A 235 -21.82 -12.24 16.45
N LYS A 236 -22.39 -12.01 15.27
CA LYS A 236 -23.60 -11.21 15.08
C LYS A 236 -24.82 -11.83 15.76
N LYS A 237 -25.00 -13.16 15.66
CA LYS A 237 -26.10 -13.90 16.30
C LYS A 237 -26.05 -13.89 17.82
N ASN A 238 -24.84 -13.96 18.40
CA ASN A 238 -24.63 -14.08 19.84
C ASN A 238 -24.51 -12.72 20.56
N GLY A 239 -25.05 -11.65 19.99
CA GLY A 239 -25.17 -10.34 20.64
C GLY A 239 -24.20 -9.29 20.15
N ARG A 240 -23.45 -9.55 19.05
CA ARG A 240 -22.53 -8.58 18.40
C ARG A 240 -21.39 -8.13 19.31
N ASN A 241 -20.65 -7.10 18.88
CA ASN A 241 -19.54 -6.50 19.60
C ASN A 241 -18.51 -7.54 20.09
N ARG A 242 -18.11 -8.45 19.21
CA ARG A 242 -17.17 -9.54 19.52
C ARG A 242 -16.52 -10.16 18.30
N PHE A 243 -15.43 -10.88 18.54
CA PHE A 243 -14.78 -11.70 17.53
C PHE A 243 -14.81 -13.17 17.95
N TYR A 244 -15.01 -14.08 16.99
CA TYR A 244 -14.85 -15.52 17.16
C TYR A 244 -13.65 -16.02 16.38
N LEU A 245 -12.78 -16.78 17.04
CA LEU A 245 -11.61 -17.41 16.45
C LEU A 245 -11.81 -18.92 16.23
N ASN A 246 -12.72 -19.52 16.97
CA ASN A 246 -13.06 -20.94 16.96
C ASN A 246 -14.57 -21.11 16.91
N ASP A 247 -15.04 -22.33 16.63
CA ASP A 247 -16.46 -22.62 16.44
C ASP A 247 -17.27 -22.68 17.77
N GLY A 248 -16.67 -22.28 18.91
CA GLY A 248 -17.30 -22.16 20.24
C GLY A 248 -17.18 -23.44 21.04
#